data_394b338c908731c89a94b7bb202d4894
#
_entry.id   394b338c908731c89a94b7bb202d4894
#
_cell.length_a   1.000
_cell.length_b   1.000
_cell.length_c   1.000
_cell.angle_alpha   90.00
_cell.angle_beta   90.00
_cell.angle_gamma   90.00
#
_symmetry.space_group_name_H-M   'P 1'
#
loop_
_entity.id
_entity.type
_entity.pdbx_description
1 polymer ?
#
loop_
_entity_poly.entity_id
_entity_poly.type
_entity_poly.pdbx_seq_one_letter_code
_entity_poly.pdbx_strand_id
1 'polypeptide(L)'
;NDVSIMYRKGEEDMPAEKIEIDHAKIDGVKFKLHSLPLELTEKGIRYITTNQEINEECFEEADSILVAISQTARDLIVKNNTGLSLGENGLLQSDENGITARKGVFASGDVVTGARTVVEAVAFSKRVAISIEEFISTLPAKTVAV
;
A
#
# COMPACT_ATOMS: atom_id res chain seq x y z
N ASN A 1 0.87 -1.18 30.26
CA ASN A 1 -0.11 -0.74 29.27
C ASN A 1 -0.73 -1.98 28.63
N ASP A 2 -2.03 -2.00 28.46
CA ASP A 2 -2.74 -3.05 27.73
C ASP A 2 -2.79 -2.66 26.26
N VAL A 3 -2.26 -3.52 25.38
CA VAL A 3 -2.19 -3.27 23.95
C VAL A 3 -2.87 -4.40 23.20
N SER A 4 -3.76 -4.07 22.27
CA SER A 4 -4.40 -5.07 21.42
C SER A 4 -4.27 -4.68 19.93
N ILE A 5 -4.12 -5.70 19.08
CA ILE A 5 -4.20 -5.58 17.62
C ILE A 5 -5.52 -6.18 17.19
N MET A 6 -6.35 -5.36 16.54
CA MET A 6 -7.61 -5.82 15.93
C MET A 6 -7.39 -6.08 14.46
N TYR A 7 -7.75 -7.30 14.00
CA TYR A 7 -7.58 -7.69 12.61
C TYR A 7 -8.82 -8.44 12.08
N ARG A 8 -9.25 -8.09 10.86
CA ARG A 8 -10.50 -8.57 10.27
C ARG A 8 -10.52 -10.04 9.85
N LYS A 9 -9.35 -10.67 9.71
CA LYS A 9 -9.19 -12.06 9.29
C LYS A 9 -8.42 -12.86 10.32
N GLY A 10 -8.01 -14.09 9.97
CA GLY A 10 -7.14 -14.94 10.77
C GLY A 10 -5.67 -14.48 10.77
N GLU A 11 -4.87 -15.08 11.65
CA GLU A 11 -3.44 -14.78 11.77
C GLU A 11 -2.68 -15.13 10.48
N GLU A 12 -3.09 -16.19 9.81
CA GLU A 12 -2.53 -16.67 8.56
C GLU A 12 -2.70 -15.70 7.37
N ASP A 13 -3.67 -14.79 7.48
CA ASP A 13 -3.93 -13.74 6.49
C ASP A 13 -3.21 -12.43 6.80
N MET A 14 -2.48 -12.33 7.91
CA MET A 14 -1.76 -11.12 8.28
C MET A 14 -0.61 -10.84 7.32
N PRO A 15 -0.47 -9.60 6.80
CA PRO A 15 0.66 -9.24 5.93
C PRO A 15 1.98 -9.07 6.68
N ALA A 16 1.96 -9.07 8.02
CA ALA A 16 3.15 -8.97 8.86
C ALA A 16 3.98 -10.26 8.81
N GLU A 17 5.29 -10.15 8.90
CA GLU A 17 6.18 -11.29 8.99
C GLU A 17 5.90 -12.08 10.29
N LYS A 18 5.98 -13.41 10.20
CA LYS A 18 5.71 -14.28 11.37
C LYS A 18 6.55 -13.90 12.58
N ILE A 19 7.80 -13.52 12.37
CA ILE A 19 8.71 -13.12 13.46
C ILE A 19 8.22 -11.85 14.17
N GLU A 20 7.58 -10.91 13.46
CA GLU A 20 7.01 -9.69 14.04
C GLU A 20 5.78 -10.03 14.90
N ILE A 21 4.94 -10.94 14.41
CA ILE A 21 3.78 -11.44 15.15
C ILE A 21 4.22 -12.14 16.43
N ASP A 22 5.23 -13.02 16.34
CA ASP A 22 5.76 -13.76 17.49
C ASP A 22 6.37 -12.80 18.53
N HIS A 23 7.11 -11.77 18.11
CA HIS A 23 7.65 -10.74 19.02
C HIS A 23 6.52 -9.96 19.70
N ALA A 24 5.49 -9.54 18.99
CA ALA A 24 4.36 -8.85 19.57
C ALA A 24 3.64 -9.71 20.64
N LYS A 25 3.50 -11.01 20.41
CA LYS A 25 2.96 -11.95 21.40
C LYS A 25 3.85 -12.08 22.65
N ILE A 26 5.16 -12.15 22.46
CA ILE A 26 6.14 -12.21 23.57
C ILE A 26 6.04 -10.93 24.41
N ASP A 27 5.84 -9.77 23.78
CA ASP A 27 5.66 -8.48 24.45
C ASP A 27 4.28 -8.33 25.11
N GLY A 28 3.42 -9.34 25.02
CA GLY A 28 2.11 -9.38 25.67
C GLY A 28 0.99 -8.68 24.90
N VAL A 29 1.19 -8.37 23.63
CA VAL A 29 0.14 -7.80 22.77
C VAL A 29 -0.97 -8.84 22.55
N LYS A 30 -2.21 -8.43 22.76
CA LYS A 30 -3.40 -9.27 22.52
C LYS A 30 -3.84 -9.16 21.06
N PHE A 31 -4.21 -10.27 20.44
CA PHE A 31 -4.71 -10.30 19.06
C PHE A 31 -6.22 -10.56 19.06
N LYS A 32 -6.99 -9.63 18.53
CA LYS A 32 -8.42 -9.75 18.26
C LYS A 32 -8.64 -10.01 16.78
N LEU A 33 -8.51 -11.28 16.43
CA LEU A 33 -8.68 -11.76 15.07
C LEU A 33 -10.16 -11.84 14.69
N HIS A 34 -10.47 -11.91 13.40
CA HIS A 34 -11.83 -11.96 12.86
C HIS A 34 -12.72 -10.83 13.41
N SER A 35 -12.13 -9.66 13.64
CA SER A 35 -12.79 -8.51 14.22
C SER A 35 -12.77 -7.34 13.25
N LEU A 36 -13.96 -6.98 12.74
CA LEU A 36 -14.13 -5.92 11.75
C LEU A 36 -14.52 -4.61 12.46
N PRO A 37 -13.66 -3.58 12.46
CA PRO A 37 -13.99 -2.26 12.99
C PRO A 37 -15.21 -1.66 12.28
N LEU A 38 -16.13 -1.07 13.05
CA LEU A 38 -17.31 -0.37 12.56
C LEU A 38 -17.20 1.15 12.78
N GLU A 39 -16.86 1.54 14.00
CA GLU A 39 -16.89 2.94 14.40
C GLU A 39 -15.84 3.23 15.47
N LEU A 40 -15.13 4.33 15.30
CA LEU A 40 -14.26 4.90 16.30
C LEU A 40 -15.04 5.93 17.10
N THR A 41 -15.04 5.78 18.42
CA THR A 41 -15.72 6.71 19.34
C THR A 41 -14.70 7.38 20.27
N GLU A 42 -15.11 8.41 21.01
CA GLU A 42 -14.27 9.05 22.01
C GLU A 42 -13.82 8.12 23.17
N LYS A 43 -14.52 7.00 23.36
CA LYS A 43 -14.27 6.06 24.46
C LYS A 43 -13.66 4.74 24.02
N GLY A 44 -13.55 4.49 22.70
CA GLY A 44 -13.06 3.21 22.21
C GLY A 44 -13.58 2.88 20.82
N ILE A 45 -13.68 1.61 20.49
CA ILE A 45 -14.01 1.10 19.17
C ILE A 45 -15.18 0.12 19.22
N ARG A 46 -16.14 0.31 18.30
CA ARG A 46 -17.20 -0.67 18.00
C ARG A 46 -16.75 -1.56 16.86
N TYR A 47 -16.98 -2.85 16.98
CA TYR A 47 -16.56 -3.82 15.97
C TYR A 47 -17.51 -5.02 15.93
N ILE A 48 -17.46 -5.79 14.84
CA ILE A 48 -18.19 -7.05 14.70
C ILE A 48 -17.17 -8.20 14.70
N THR A 49 -17.44 -9.23 15.49
CA THR A 49 -16.76 -10.52 15.39
C THR A 49 -17.34 -11.33 14.24
N THR A 50 -16.47 -11.79 13.30
CA THR A 50 -16.88 -12.49 12.08
C THR A 50 -16.55 -13.99 12.07
N ASN A 51 -16.17 -14.55 13.23
CA ASN A 51 -15.63 -15.92 13.32
C ASN A 51 -16.67 -17.03 13.54
N GLN A 52 -17.96 -16.70 13.57
CA GLN A 52 -19.04 -17.65 13.80
C GLN A 52 -20.25 -17.31 12.94
N GLU A 53 -21.21 -18.23 12.84
CA GLU A 53 -22.46 -18.04 12.09
C GLU A 53 -23.30 -16.82 12.55
N ILE A 54 -22.95 -16.24 13.69
CA ILE A 54 -23.58 -15.06 14.28
C ILE A 54 -22.56 -13.93 14.35
N ASN A 55 -22.81 -12.85 13.60
CA ASN A 55 -22.04 -11.60 13.73
C ASN A 55 -22.48 -10.88 15.01
N GLU A 56 -21.61 -10.83 16.00
CA GLU A 56 -21.86 -10.14 17.25
C GLU A 56 -21.20 -8.76 17.25
N GLU A 57 -21.99 -7.73 17.58
CA GLU A 57 -21.47 -6.39 17.76
C GLU A 57 -20.91 -6.23 19.15
N CYS A 58 -19.64 -5.80 19.22
CA CYS A 58 -18.86 -5.64 20.43
C CYS A 58 -18.36 -4.21 20.59
N PHE A 59 -18.01 -3.84 21.80
CA PHE A 59 -17.36 -2.57 22.12
C PHE A 59 -16.11 -2.84 22.97
N GLU A 60 -15.03 -2.12 22.67
CA GLU A 60 -13.80 -2.13 23.46
C GLU A 60 -13.41 -0.71 23.82
N GLU A 61 -13.21 -0.47 25.10
CA GLU A 61 -12.68 0.80 25.59
C GLU A 61 -11.20 0.93 25.22
N ALA A 62 -10.79 2.11 24.78
CA ALA A 62 -9.41 2.41 24.45
C ALA A 62 -9.10 3.89 24.63
N ASP A 63 -7.99 4.18 25.28
CA ASP A 63 -7.48 5.55 25.46
C ASP A 63 -6.87 6.11 24.16
N SER A 64 -6.37 5.22 23.30
CA SER A 64 -5.73 5.57 22.04
C SER A 64 -5.96 4.49 21.00
N ILE A 65 -6.32 4.91 19.78
CA ILE A 65 -6.54 4.00 18.66
C ILE A 65 -5.63 4.42 17.50
N LEU A 66 -4.80 3.47 17.04
CA LEU A 66 -3.93 3.63 15.87
C LEU A 66 -4.53 2.89 14.68
N VAL A 67 -4.87 3.63 13.62
CA VAL A 67 -5.40 3.07 12.39
C VAL A 67 -4.24 2.69 11.47
N ALA A 68 -3.95 1.39 11.36
CA ALA A 68 -2.83 0.82 10.60
C ALA A 68 -3.34 -0.08 9.46
N ILE A 69 -4.27 0.42 8.64
CA ILE A 69 -4.94 -0.34 7.56
C ILE A 69 -4.27 -0.19 6.19
N SER A 70 -3.04 0.35 6.14
CA SER A 70 -2.32 0.69 4.91
C SER A 70 -3.00 1.82 4.11
N GLN A 71 -2.50 2.08 2.93
CA GLN A 71 -3.00 3.13 2.06
C GLN A 71 -3.47 2.53 0.74
N THR A 72 -4.50 3.12 0.17
CA THR A 72 -4.96 2.78 -1.18
C THR A 72 -4.30 3.70 -2.20
N ALA A 73 -3.93 3.15 -3.34
CA ALA A 73 -3.40 3.95 -4.44
C ALA A 73 -4.41 5.02 -4.88
N ARG A 74 -3.91 6.26 -5.11
CA ARG A 74 -4.71 7.32 -5.70
C ARG A 74 -4.56 7.29 -7.21
N ASP A 75 -5.67 7.20 -7.92
CA ASP A 75 -5.74 7.09 -9.38
C ASP A 75 -5.88 8.43 -10.12
N LEU A 76 -5.81 9.55 -9.40
CA LEU A 76 -6.01 10.89 -9.96
C LEU A 76 -5.08 11.22 -11.13
N ILE A 77 -3.82 10.75 -11.07
CA ILE A 77 -2.86 11.01 -12.14
C ILE A 77 -3.29 10.32 -13.44
N VAL A 78 -3.85 9.12 -13.36
CA VAL A 78 -4.34 8.37 -14.53
C VAL A 78 -5.66 8.94 -15.02
N LYS A 79 -6.61 9.23 -14.13
CA LYS A 79 -7.91 9.81 -14.49
C LYS A 79 -7.80 11.15 -15.20
N ASN A 80 -6.81 11.96 -14.83
CA ASN A 80 -6.61 13.30 -15.39
C ASN A 80 -5.66 13.34 -16.58
N ASN A 81 -5.11 12.19 -17.02
CA ASN A 81 -4.15 12.13 -18.10
C ASN A 81 -4.47 11.00 -19.08
N THR A 82 -4.68 11.34 -20.36
CA THR A 82 -4.91 10.36 -21.40
C THR A 82 -3.64 9.57 -21.71
N GLY A 83 -3.79 8.30 -22.07
CA GLY A 83 -2.69 7.41 -22.44
C GLY A 83 -1.94 6.79 -21.27
N LEU A 84 -2.43 6.97 -20.04
CA LEU A 84 -2.01 6.20 -18.87
C LEU A 84 -3.11 5.22 -18.47
N SER A 85 -2.74 4.06 -17.94
CA SER A 85 -3.66 3.01 -17.51
C SER A 85 -3.30 2.50 -16.12
N LEU A 86 -4.29 1.96 -15.43
CA LEU A 86 -4.11 1.26 -14.16
C LEU A 86 -4.08 -0.25 -14.41
N GLY A 87 -3.26 -0.94 -13.66
CA GLY A 87 -3.32 -2.38 -13.52
C GLY A 87 -4.49 -2.83 -12.65
N GLU A 88 -4.71 -4.13 -12.55
CA GLU A 88 -5.77 -4.73 -11.73
C GLU A 88 -5.66 -4.38 -10.23
N ASN A 89 -4.46 -4.07 -9.76
CA ASN A 89 -4.15 -3.63 -8.40
C ASN A 89 -4.40 -2.12 -8.15
N GLY A 90 -4.90 -1.38 -9.15
CA GLY A 90 -5.15 0.05 -9.05
C GLY A 90 -3.89 0.94 -9.11
N LEU A 91 -2.73 0.35 -9.40
CA LEU A 91 -1.46 1.06 -9.56
C LEU A 91 -1.23 1.47 -11.02
N LEU A 92 -0.38 2.48 -11.26
CA LEU A 92 -0.01 2.89 -12.60
C LEU A 92 0.71 1.75 -13.33
N GLN A 93 0.21 1.41 -14.51
CA GLN A 93 0.79 0.34 -15.32
C GLN A 93 2.05 0.81 -16.04
N SER A 94 3.13 0.06 -15.87
CA SER A 94 4.37 0.18 -16.64
C SER A 94 4.95 -1.22 -16.89
N ASP A 95 5.91 -1.29 -17.80
CA ASP A 95 6.72 -2.50 -17.98
C ASP A 95 7.82 -2.61 -16.89
N GLU A 96 8.65 -3.64 -16.99
CA GLU A 96 9.79 -3.89 -16.09
C GLU A 96 10.87 -2.82 -16.10
N ASN A 97 10.87 -1.95 -17.12
CA ASN A 97 11.79 -0.83 -17.31
C ASN A 97 11.14 0.52 -16.96
N GLY A 98 9.93 0.49 -16.40
CA GLY A 98 9.18 1.67 -16.00
C GLY A 98 8.57 2.46 -17.15
N ILE A 99 8.51 1.91 -18.36
CA ILE A 99 7.91 2.56 -19.53
C ILE A 99 6.40 2.42 -19.45
N THR A 100 5.68 3.54 -19.50
CA THR A 100 4.21 3.54 -19.51
C THR A 100 3.67 3.48 -20.93
N ALA A 101 2.36 3.26 -21.10
CA ALA A 101 1.71 3.28 -22.38
C ALA A 101 1.78 4.67 -23.07
N ARG A 102 2.01 5.75 -22.31
CA ARG A 102 2.17 7.10 -22.84
C ARG A 102 3.62 7.39 -23.15
N LYS A 103 3.93 7.60 -24.43
CA LYS A 103 5.29 7.90 -24.89
C LYS A 103 5.93 9.08 -24.15
N GLY A 104 7.13 8.88 -23.64
CA GLY A 104 7.90 9.86 -22.88
C GLY A 104 7.48 10.02 -21.41
N VAL A 105 6.60 9.15 -20.92
CA VAL A 105 6.23 9.07 -19.51
C VAL A 105 6.74 7.76 -18.92
N PHE A 106 7.49 7.89 -17.84
CA PHE A 106 8.08 6.78 -17.12
C PHE A 106 7.59 6.80 -15.69
N ALA A 107 7.55 5.65 -15.04
CA ALA A 107 7.10 5.53 -13.66
C ALA A 107 7.95 4.53 -12.86
N SER A 108 8.16 4.83 -11.58
CA SER A 108 8.96 4.01 -10.67
C SER A 108 8.47 4.14 -9.23
N GLY A 109 8.85 3.19 -8.37
CA GLY A 109 8.52 3.17 -6.95
C GLY A 109 7.06 2.80 -6.69
N ASP A 110 6.54 3.24 -5.55
CA ASP A 110 5.25 2.80 -5.02
C ASP A 110 4.05 3.04 -5.95
N VAL A 111 4.14 4.01 -6.86
CA VAL A 111 3.08 4.27 -7.84
C VAL A 111 2.87 3.10 -8.82
N VAL A 112 3.90 2.26 -9.01
CA VAL A 112 3.90 1.11 -9.91
C VAL A 112 3.87 -0.21 -9.15
N THR A 113 4.65 -0.32 -8.06
CA THR A 113 4.87 -1.58 -7.35
C THR A 113 4.00 -1.74 -6.10
N GLY A 114 3.31 -0.69 -5.67
CA GLY A 114 2.74 -0.59 -4.33
C GLY A 114 3.82 -0.29 -3.28
N ALA A 115 3.41 -0.16 -2.03
CA ALA A 115 4.32 0.12 -0.93
C ALA A 115 5.34 -1.01 -0.77
N ARG A 116 6.62 -0.69 -0.96
CA ARG A 116 7.76 -1.60 -0.85
C ARG A 116 8.92 -0.92 -0.13
N THR A 117 10.04 -1.63 -0.02
CA THR A 117 11.24 -1.10 0.63
C THR A 117 11.90 0.00 -0.22
N VAL A 118 12.61 0.91 0.47
CA VAL A 118 13.40 1.96 -0.20
C VAL A 118 14.46 1.34 -1.13
N VAL A 119 15.03 0.20 -0.75
CA VAL A 119 16.06 -0.51 -1.55
C VAL A 119 15.47 -0.95 -2.89
N GLU A 120 14.27 -1.52 -2.90
CA GLU A 120 13.57 -1.94 -4.13
C GLU A 120 13.20 -0.73 -5.00
N ALA A 121 12.71 0.34 -4.38
CA ALA A 121 12.38 1.58 -5.10
C ALA A 121 13.61 2.18 -5.79
N VAL A 122 14.75 2.24 -5.11
CA VAL A 122 16.03 2.72 -5.67
C VAL A 122 16.53 1.80 -6.78
N ALA A 123 16.49 0.48 -6.58
CA ALA A 123 16.92 -0.48 -7.59
C ALA A 123 16.07 -0.38 -8.88
N PHE A 124 14.76 -0.23 -8.73
CA PHE A 124 13.88 -0.03 -9.88
C PHE A 124 14.15 1.31 -10.58
N SER A 125 14.28 2.39 -9.82
CA SER A 125 14.54 3.73 -10.38
C SER A 125 15.83 3.81 -11.19
N LYS A 126 16.86 3.04 -10.85
CA LYS A 126 18.09 2.94 -11.66
C LYS A 126 17.84 2.37 -13.05
N ARG A 127 17.00 1.33 -13.17
CA ARG A 127 16.62 0.78 -14.48
C ARG A 127 15.81 1.79 -15.30
N VAL A 128 14.86 2.45 -14.63
CA VAL A 128 14.04 3.49 -15.27
C VAL A 128 14.89 4.65 -15.80
N ALA A 129 15.94 5.05 -15.05
CA ALA A 129 16.87 6.10 -15.49
C ALA A 129 17.57 5.73 -16.79
N ILE A 130 18.00 4.46 -16.95
CA ILE A 130 18.59 3.97 -18.21
C ILE A 130 17.58 4.06 -19.35
N SER A 131 16.33 3.62 -19.13
CA SER A 131 15.28 3.71 -20.15
C SER A 131 14.97 5.15 -20.56
N ILE A 132 15.04 6.10 -19.63
CA ILE A 132 14.89 7.52 -19.92
C ILE A 132 16.05 8.02 -20.80
N GLU A 133 17.30 7.64 -20.48
CA GLU A 133 18.49 8.03 -21.25
C GLU A 133 18.41 7.47 -22.68
N GLU A 134 18.06 6.21 -22.84
CA GLU A 134 17.83 5.57 -24.13
C GLU A 134 16.75 6.32 -24.94
N PHE A 135 15.61 6.62 -24.30
CA PHE A 135 14.53 7.36 -24.95
C PHE A 135 14.99 8.75 -25.39
N ILE A 136 15.70 9.50 -24.54
CA ILE A 136 16.20 10.84 -24.87
C ILE A 136 17.15 10.77 -26.06
N SER A 137 18.00 9.74 -26.17
CA SER A 137 18.94 9.57 -27.28
C SER A 137 18.24 9.38 -28.65
N THR A 138 16.97 8.93 -28.63
CA THR A 138 16.16 8.79 -29.86
C THR A 138 15.49 10.10 -30.33
N LEU A 139 15.49 11.12 -29.46
CA LEU A 139 14.86 12.40 -29.80
C LEU A 139 15.77 13.25 -30.68
N PRO A 140 15.20 14.01 -31.63
CA PRO A 140 15.98 14.96 -32.40
C PRO A 140 16.62 16.02 -31.51
N ALA A 141 17.88 16.34 -31.75
CA ALA A 141 18.57 17.39 -31.01
C ALA A 141 17.75 18.70 -31.04
N LYS A 142 17.41 19.25 -29.89
CA LYS A 142 16.80 20.60 -29.84
C LYS A 142 17.83 21.60 -30.34
N THR A 143 17.58 22.21 -31.51
CA THR A 143 18.31 23.40 -31.93
C THR A 143 17.93 24.51 -30.96
N VAL A 144 18.84 24.88 -30.07
CA VAL A 144 18.70 26.07 -29.25
C VAL A 144 18.91 27.24 -30.21
N ALA A 145 17.84 27.94 -30.59
CA ALA A 145 17.97 29.22 -31.25
C ALA A 145 18.67 30.18 -30.28
N VAL A 146 19.88 30.61 -30.60
CA VAL A 146 20.64 31.65 -29.91
C VAL A 146 20.07 32.99 -30.26
#